data_8288f8acb70506267bfb7cdf074cb64c
#
_entry.id   8288f8acb70506267bfb7cdf074cb64c
#
_cell.length_a   1.000
_cell.length_b   1.000
_cell.length_c   1.000
_cell.angle_alpha   90.00
_cell.angle_beta   90.00
_cell.angle_gamma   90.00
#
_symmetry.space_group_name_H-M   'P 1'
#
loop_
_entity.id
_entity.type
_entity.pdbx_description
1 polymer ?
#
loop_
_entity_poly.entity_id
_entity_poly.type
_entity_poly.pdbx_seq_one_letter_code
_entity_poly.pdbx_strand_id
1 'polypeptide(L)'
;IINNENLIIETIEVGKITKTKCAVCYMHGLTNSDLVNEVKYRLNNLEVDSLLSAGELEQLISDSNILGIPQIISTERPDKVSKHLLKGRVIVIVNGTPYGLIMPSILIDFLSSPEDTNLKPNFANFLRGLRLLAVFITLLLPGMYVAITGFHQEILPTSLLYSILASRESVPFPIIVEILIMEVSFELIREAGLRVPSPIGPTIRNCWCTGFRTSCCKCWHC
;
A
#
# COMPACT_ATOMS: atom_id res chain seq x y z
N ILE A 1 4.09 2.09 -25.98
CA ILE A 1 5.39 2.04 -25.27
C ILE A 1 6.16 0.77 -25.68
N ILE A 2 5.50 -0.38 -25.76
CA ILE A 2 6.10 -1.62 -26.25
C ILE A 2 5.57 -1.86 -27.66
N ASN A 3 6.45 -1.69 -28.66
CA ASN A 3 6.16 -2.02 -30.05
C ASN A 3 6.88 -3.35 -30.35
N ASN A 4 6.27 -4.47 -29.98
CA ASN A 4 6.84 -5.81 -30.14
C ASN A 4 5.74 -6.74 -30.66
N GLU A 5 6.05 -7.52 -31.70
CA GLU A 5 5.14 -8.50 -32.30
C GLU A 5 4.72 -9.61 -31.33
N ASN A 6 5.49 -9.85 -30.29
CA ASN A 6 5.20 -10.85 -29.26
C ASN A 6 4.19 -10.36 -28.18
N LEU A 7 3.75 -9.09 -28.24
CA LEU A 7 2.72 -8.61 -27.33
C LEU A 7 1.35 -9.08 -27.80
N ILE A 8 0.72 -9.94 -27.03
CA ILE A 8 -0.63 -10.43 -27.27
C ILE A 8 -1.59 -9.66 -26.37
N ILE A 9 -2.68 -9.20 -26.96
CA ILE A 9 -3.76 -8.52 -26.28
C ILE A 9 -5.06 -9.24 -26.63
N GLU A 10 -5.69 -9.82 -25.63
CA GLU A 10 -6.98 -10.50 -25.77
C GLU A 10 -8.04 -9.78 -24.96
N THR A 11 -9.21 -9.61 -25.53
CA THR A 11 -10.35 -8.96 -24.86
C THR A 11 -11.34 -10.00 -24.38
N ILE A 12 -11.70 -9.92 -23.11
CA ILE A 12 -12.72 -10.76 -22.46
C ILE A 12 -13.82 -9.81 -21.93
N GLU A 13 -15.06 -10.16 -22.09
CA GLU A 13 -16.20 -9.41 -21.56
C GLU A 13 -16.61 -10.00 -20.21
N VAL A 14 -16.66 -9.18 -19.18
CA VAL A 14 -17.01 -9.54 -17.81
C VAL A 14 -18.29 -8.79 -17.39
N GLY A 15 -19.17 -9.49 -16.68
CA GLY A 15 -20.44 -8.95 -16.20
C GLY A 15 -21.61 -9.27 -17.13
N LYS A 16 -22.70 -9.77 -16.54
CA LYS A 16 -23.92 -10.17 -17.29
C LYS A 16 -24.65 -8.97 -17.90
N ILE A 17 -24.69 -7.84 -17.16
CA ILE A 17 -25.43 -6.63 -17.56
C ILE A 17 -24.48 -5.63 -18.25
N THR A 18 -23.33 -5.33 -17.65
CA THR A 18 -22.44 -4.28 -18.14
C THR A 18 -21.58 -4.71 -19.32
N LYS A 19 -21.29 -6.00 -19.45
CA LYS A 19 -20.38 -6.56 -20.48
C LYS A 19 -19.11 -5.72 -20.63
N THR A 20 -18.48 -5.44 -19.51
CA THR A 20 -17.29 -4.59 -19.46
C THR A 20 -16.11 -5.30 -20.11
N LYS A 21 -15.47 -4.66 -21.07
CA LYS A 21 -14.33 -5.22 -21.80
C LYS A 21 -13.08 -5.13 -20.92
N CYS A 22 -12.47 -6.29 -20.67
CA CYS A 22 -11.19 -6.43 -19.99
C CYS A 22 -10.14 -6.88 -21.00
N ALA A 23 -9.08 -6.11 -21.18
CA ALA A 23 -7.97 -6.47 -22.05
C ALA A 23 -6.89 -7.19 -21.25
N VAL A 24 -6.64 -8.46 -21.57
CA VAL A 24 -5.56 -9.27 -20.99
C VAL A 24 -4.33 -9.12 -21.88
N CYS A 25 -3.26 -8.54 -21.34
CA CYS A 25 -2.02 -8.28 -22.05
C CYS A 25 -0.90 -9.18 -21.50
N TYR A 26 -0.17 -9.84 -22.36
CA TYR A 26 0.96 -10.68 -22.00
C TYR A 26 1.95 -10.82 -23.15
N MET A 27 3.20 -11.24 -22.85
CA MET A 27 4.25 -11.44 -23.83
C MET A 27 4.36 -12.92 -24.22
N HIS A 28 4.14 -13.21 -25.49
CA HIS A 28 4.32 -14.57 -26.03
C HIS A 28 5.79 -15.03 -25.88
N GLY A 29 5.97 -16.27 -25.42
CA GLY A 29 7.30 -16.85 -25.22
C GLY A 29 8.05 -16.37 -23.95
N LEU A 30 7.54 -15.38 -23.24
CA LEU A 30 8.12 -14.89 -21.99
C LEU A 30 7.21 -15.17 -20.78
N THR A 31 5.90 -15.01 -20.96
CA THR A 31 4.90 -15.24 -19.91
C THR A 31 4.58 -16.73 -19.81
N ASN A 32 4.47 -17.26 -18.58
CA ASN A 32 4.04 -18.64 -18.38
C ASN A 32 2.59 -18.80 -18.84
N SER A 33 2.37 -19.79 -19.73
CA SER A 33 1.04 -20.12 -20.29
C SER A 33 0.02 -20.48 -19.22
N ASP A 34 0.45 -21.17 -18.15
CA ASP A 34 -0.46 -21.58 -17.07
C ASP A 34 -1.02 -20.36 -16.33
N LEU A 35 -0.20 -19.32 -16.12
CA LEU A 35 -0.66 -18.06 -15.53
C LEU A 35 -1.68 -17.34 -16.41
N VAL A 36 -1.43 -17.31 -17.71
CA VAL A 36 -2.35 -16.70 -18.67
C VAL A 36 -3.69 -17.42 -18.66
N ASN A 37 -3.64 -18.76 -18.70
CA ASN A 37 -4.85 -19.60 -18.67
C ASN A 37 -5.61 -19.45 -17.36
N GLU A 38 -4.92 -19.38 -16.22
CA GLU A 38 -5.55 -19.18 -14.92
C GLU A 38 -6.25 -17.82 -14.85
N VAL A 39 -5.61 -16.75 -15.29
CA VAL A 39 -6.23 -15.42 -15.32
C VAL A 39 -7.46 -15.40 -16.23
N LYS A 40 -7.36 -16.00 -17.43
CA LYS A 40 -8.50 -16.12 -18.34
C LYS A 40 -9.63 -16.96 -17.74
N TYR A 41 -9.30 -18.07 -17.10
CA TYR A 41 -10.26 -18.94 -16.43
C TYR A 41 -11.02 -18.19 -15.34
N ARG A 42 -10.30 -17.45 -14.49
CA ARG A 42 -10.92 -16.63 -13.44
C ARG A 42 -11.82 -15.54 -14.04
N LEU A 43 -11.37 -14.81 -15.04
CA LEU A 43 -12.16 -13.76 -15.71
C LEU A 43 -13.44 -14.30 -16.36
N ASN A 44 -13.37 -15.45 -17.02
CA ASN A 44 -14.53 -16.06 -17.69
C ASN A 44 -15.55 -16.67 -16.70
N ASN A 45 -15.09 -17.10 -15.53
CA ASN A 45 -15.95 -17.73 -14.52
C ASN A 45 -16.47 -16.73 -13.48
N LEU A 46 -16.23 -15.43 -13.65
CA LEU A 46 -16.80 -14.42 -12.77
C LEU A 46 -18.31 -14.30 -12.99
N GLU A 47 -19.08 -14.76 -12.01
CA GLU A 47 -20.54 -14.61 -12.00
C GLU A 47 -20.94 -13.29 -11.32
N VAL A 48 -20.68 -12.16 -11.99
CA VAL A 48 -21.07 -10.83 -11.53
C VAL A 48 -22.03 -10.18 -12.52
N ASP A 49 -22.99 -9.44 -12.03
CA ASP A 49 -23.95 -8.74 -12.88
C ASP A 49 -23.32 -7.49 -13.52
N SER A 50 -22.50 -6.78 -12.76
CA SER A 50 -21.82 -5.56 -13.20
C SER A 50 -20.38 -5.51 -12.74
N LEU A 51 -19.50 -4.96 -13.59
CA LEU A 51 -18.13 -4.64 -13.27
C LEU A 51 -17.89 -3.17 -13.61
N LEU A 52 -17.66 -2.32 -12.61
CA LEU A 52 -17.54 -0.88 -12.78
C LEU A 52 -16.12 -0.36 -12.61
N SER A 53 -15.29 -1.06 -11.83
CA SER A 53 -13.94 -0.59 -11.53
C SER A 53 -12.88 -1.70 -11.54
N ALA A 54 -11.62 -1.29 -11.77
CA ALA A 54 -10.48 -2.20 -11.67
C ALA A 54 -10.26 -2.71 -10.24
N GLY A 55 -10.58 -1.90 -9.22
CA GLY A 55 -10.47 -2.32 -7.81
C GLY A 55 -11.48 -3.39 -7.43
N GLU A 56 -12.70 -3.35 -8.00
CA GLU A 56 -13.69 -4.40 -7.85
C GLU A 56 -13.20 -5.72 -8.49
N LEU A 57 -12.65 -5.63 -9.70
CA LEU A 57 -12.07 -6.78 -10.37
C LEU A 57 -10.89 -7.38 -9.58
N GLU A 58 -10.04 -6.55 -9.00
CA GLU A 58 -8.93 -6.98 -8.14
C GLU A 58 -9.42 -7.84 -6.97
N GLN A 59 -10.49 -7.43 -6.29
CA GLN A 59 -11.07 -8.17 -5.17
C GLN A 59 -11.71 -9.49 -5.60
N LEU A 60 -12.35 -9.52 -6.77
CA LEU A 60 -13.02 -10.71 -7.29
C LEU A 60 -12.06 -11.78 -7.81
N ILE A 61 -10.91 -11.38 -8.35
CA ILE A 61 -9.90 -12.31 -8.88
C ILE A 61 -8.92 -12.77 -7.80
N SER A 62 -8.69 -11.96 -6.75
CA SER A 62 -7.76 -12.29 -5.68
C SER A 62 -8.28 -13.49 -4.86
N ASP A 63 -7.35 -14.39 -4.49
CA ASP A 63 -7.69 -15.45 -3.55
C ASP A 63 -7.93 -14.86 -2.16
N SER A 64 -8.90 -15.41 -1.43
CA SER A 64 -9.17 -15.01 -0.05
C SER A 64 -8.02 -15.43 0.86
N ASN A 65 -7.07 -14.53 1.07
CA ASN A 65 -5.95 -14.76 1.98
C ASN A 65 -6.26 -14.21 3.36
N ILE A 66 -6.15 -15.03 4.38
CA ILE A 66 -6.32 -14.65 5.80
C ILE A 66 -5.34 -13.53 6.20
N LEU A 67 -4.16 -13.49 5.60
CA LEU A 67 -3.11 -12.49 5.88
C LEU A 67 -3.27 -11.17 5.12
N GLY A 68 -4.26 -11.03 4.22
CA GLY A 68 -4.48 -9.81 3.45
C GLY A 68 -3.31 -9.38 2.55
N ILE A 69 -2.40 -10.30 2.19
CA ILE A 69 -1.27 -9.98 1.32
C ILE A 69 -1.79 -9.74 -0.10
N PRO A 70 -1.57 -8.56 -0.67
CA PRO A 70 -2.08 -8.25 -2.00
C PRO A 70 -1.36 -9.10 -3.06
N GLN A 71 -2.13 -9.81 -3.89
CA GLN A 71 -1.63 -10.65 -4.98
C GLN A 71 -1.56 -9.91 -6.31
N ILE A 72 -2.18 -8.75 -6.37
CA ILE A 72 -2.32 -7.93 -7.57
C ILE A 72 -1.80 -6.54 -7.25
N ILE A 73 -1.11 -5.92 -8.20
CA ILE A 73 -0.69 -4.52 -8.11
C ILE A 73 -1.53 -3.72 -9.09
N SER A 74 -2.28 -2.75 -8.59
CA SER A 74 -2.94 -1.74 -9.42
C SER A 74 -2.02 -0.54 -9.64
N THR A 75 -1.95 -0.04 -10.87
CA THR A 75 -1.11 1.11 -11.22
C THR A 75 -1.66 1.87 -12.41
N GLU A 76 -1.58 3.21 -12.35
CA GLU A 76 -1.87 4.10 -13.48
C GLU A 76 -0.63 4.35 -14.35
N ARG A 77 0.56 3.97 -13.87
CA ARG A 77 1.83 4.27 -14.53
C ARG A 77 2.15 3.28 -15.65
N PRO A 78 2.19 3.71 -16.92
CA PRO A 78 2.45 2.82 -18.06
C PRO A 78 3.89 2.30 -18.10
N ASP A 79 4.86 3.02 -17.51
CA ASP A 79 6.25 2.58 -17.36
C ASP A 79 6.36 1.35 -16.44
N LYS A 80 5.60 1.34 -15.33
CA LYS A 80 5.53 0.20 -14.42
C LYS A 80 4.88 -1.01 -15.09
N VAL A 81 3.78 -0.79 -15.81
CA VAL A 81 3.08 -1.82 -16.59
C VAL A 81 4.04 -2.47 -17.60
N SER A 82 4.71 -1.66 -18.42
CA SER A 82 5.65 -2.14 -19.44
C SER A 82 6.79 -2.96 -18.84
N LYS A 83 7.35 -2.52 -17.71
CA LYS A 83 8.41 -3.23 -17.00
C LYS A 83 7.97 -4.61 -16.51
N HIS A 84 6.75 -4.72 -15.99
CA HIS A 84 6.23 -6.00 -15.53
C HIS A 84 5.85 -6.94 -16.67
N LEU A 85 5.38 -6.42 -17.82
CA LEU A 85 5.20 -7.20 -19.04
C LEU A 85 6.51 -7.84 -19.50
N LEU A 86 7.61 -7.06 -19.50
CA LEU A 86 8.94 -7.56 -19.84
C LEU A 86 9.51 -8.57 -18.83
N LYS A 87 8.93 -8.66 -17.65
CA LYS A 87 9.22 -9.71 -16.65
C LYS A 87 8.36 -10.96 -16.80
N GLY A 88 7.53 -11.05 -17.83
CA GLY A 88 6.66 -12.18 -18.08
C GLY A 88 5.40 -12.22 -17.20
N ARG A 89 4.94 -11.06 -16.70
CA ARG A 89 3.69 -10.97 -15.95
C ARG A 89 2.49 -10.71 -16.85
N VAL A 90 1.32 -11.09 -16.37
CA VAL A 90 0.04 -10.84 -17.03
C VAL A 90 -0.51 -9.51 -16.52
N ILE A 91 -1.06 -8.71 -17.41
CA ILE A 91 -1.70 -7.44 -17.09
C ILE A 91 -3.13 -7.45 -17.59
N VAL A 92 -4.04 -6.99 -16.74
CA VAL A 92 -5.44 -6.81 -17.09
C VAL A 92 -5.79 -5.33 -17.00
N ILE A 93 -6.38 -4.81 -18.08
CA ILE A 93 -6.84 -3.43 -18.17
C ILE A 93 -8.36 -3.46 -18.31
N VAL A 94 -9.06 -2.78 -17.42
CA VAL A 94 -10.52 -2.71 -17.41
C VAL A 94 -10.96 -1.45 -18.14
N ASN A 95 -11.90 -1.58 -19.06
CA ASN A 95 -12.44 -0.43 -19.77
C ASN A 95 -13.12 0.55 -18.81
N GLY A 96 -12.88 1.83 -18.99
CA GLY A 96 -13.43 2.89 -18.14
C GLY A 96 -12.58 3.25 -16.92
N THR A 97 -11.47 2.54 -16.67
CA THR A 97 -10.55 2.85 -15.56
C THR A 97 -9.11 3.04 -16.06
N PRO A 98 -8.35 3.98 -15.50
CA PRO A 98 -6.95 4.22 -15.90
C PRO A 98 -5.97 3.18 -15.32
N TYR A 99 -6.45 2.24 -14.52
CA TYR A 99 -5.60 1.29 -13.80
C TYR A 99 -5.31 0.04 -14.61
N GLY A 100 -4.03 -0.35 -14.62
CA GLY A 100 -3.59 -1.67 -15.06
C GLY A 100 -3.34 -2.58 -13.86
N LEU A 101 -3.97 -3.75 -13.84
CA LEU A 101 -3.80 -4.78 -12.82
C LEU A 101 -2.69 -5.73 -13.23
N ILE A 102 -1.64 -5.84 -12.43
CA ILE A 102 -0.45 -6.65 -12.68
C ILE A 102 -0.51 -7.92 -11.82
N MET A 103 -0.41 -9.08 -12.44
CA MET A 103 -0.49 -10.40 -11.79
C MET A 103 0.62 -11.35 -12.28
N PRO A 104 1.11 -12.23 -11.39
CA PRO A 104 1.03 -12.19 -9.94
C PRO A 104 1.98 -11.14 -9.36
N SER A 105 1.70 -10.64 -8.16
CA SER A 105 2.60 -9.74 -7.43
C SER A 105 3.33 -10.47 -6.30
N ILE A 106 4.52 -10.01 -5.99
CA ILE A 106 5.34 -10.47 -4.86
C ILE A 106 5.48 -9.30 -3.90
N LEU A 107 5.56 -9.58 -2.60
CA LEU A 107 5.69 -8.55 -1.56
C LEU A 107 6.83 -7.55 -1.85
N ILE A 108 7.95 -8.03 -2.41
CA ILE A 108 9.10 -7.19 -2.79
C ILE A 108 8.75 -6.16 -3.88
N ASP A 109 7.75 -6.43 -4.72
CA ASP A 109 7.35 -5.48 -5.77
C ASP A 109 6.66 -4.23 -5.19
N PHE A 110 6.03 -4.35 -4.02
CA PHE A 110 5.47 -3.21 -3.29
C PHE A 110 6.56 -2.33 -2.66
N LEU A 111 7.71 -2.93 -2.33
CA LEU A 111 8.87 -2.21 -1.82
C LEU A 111 9.71 -1.57 -2.94
N SER A 112 9.51 -1.95 -4.20
CA SER A 112 10.25 -1.39 -5.34
C SER A 112 9.48 -0.23 -5.96
N SER A 113 10.14 0.94 -6.10
CA SER A 113 9.63 2.06 -6.89
C SER A 113 10.08 1.93 -8.36
N PRO A 114 9.25 2.32 -9.34
CA PRO A 114 9.70 2.39 -10.73
C PRO A 114 10.87 3.36 -10.93
N GLU A 115 11.02 4.34 -10.06
CA GLU A 115 12.14 5.31 -10.08
C GLU A 115 13.49 4.66 -9.76
N ASP A 116 13.50 3.58 -8.97
CA ASP A 116 14.72 2.82 -8.65
C ASP A 116 15.44 2.29 -9.90
N THR A 117 14.72 2.14 -11.03
CA THR A 117 15.32 1.67 -12.30
C THR A 117 16.05 2.74 -13.08
N ASN A 118 15.75 4.00 -12.81
CA ASN A 118 16.41 5.15 -13.46
C ASN A 118 17.69 5.57 -12.73
N LEU A 119 17.95 4.96 -11.56
CA LEU A 119 19.11 5.25 -10.72
C LEU A 119 20.25 4.25 -10.97
N LYS A 120 21.46 4.64 -10.61
CA LYS A 120 22.61 3.72 -10.63
C LYS A 120 22.33 2.50 -9.74
N PRO A 121 22.72 1.27 -10.14
CA PRO A 121 22.33 0.04 -9.42
C PRO A 121 22.69 0.04 -7.93
N ASN A 122 23.85 0.58 -7.57
CA ASN A 122 24.30 0.63 -6.18
C ASN A 122 23.40 1.53 -5.33
N PHE A 123 22.98 2.68 -5.88
CA PHE A 123 22.12 3.62 -5.20
C PHE A 123 20.68 3.08 -5.10
N ALA A 124 20.17 2.44 -6.15
CA ALA A 124 18.87 1.78 -6.15
C ALA A 124 18.79 0.67 -5.09
N ASN A 125 19.82 -0.15 -4.94
CA ASN A 125 19.89 -1.18 -3.91
C ASN A 125 19.95 -0.60 -2.49
N PHE A 126 20.69 0.48 -2.30
CA PHE A 126 20.74 1.20 -1.03
C PHE A 126 19.33 1.72 -0.64
N LEU A 127 18.61 2.37 -1.57
CA LEU A 127 17.26 2.86 -1.32
C LEU A 127 16.27 1.74 -0.99
N ARG A 128 16.39 0.58 -1.65
CA ARG A 128 15.55 -0.60 -1.32
C ARG A 128 15.84 -1.12 0.09
N GLY A 129 17.12 -1.20 0.46
CA GLY A 129 17.53 -1.57 1.81
C GLY A 129 17.01 -0.58 2.86
N LEU A 130 17.11 0.71 2.59
CA LEU A 130 16.59 1.77 3.46
C LEU A 130 15.06 1.67 3.63
N ARG A 131 14.33 1.37 2.54
CA ARG A 131 12.87 1.20 2.57
C ARG A 131 12.45 -0.03 3.37
N LEU A 132 13.16 -1.15 3.20
CA LEU A 132 12.93 -2.35 4.01
C LEU A 132 13.17 -2.06 5.50
N LEU A 133 14.28 -1.41 5.82
CA LEU A 133 14.62 -1.00 7.19
C LEU A 133 13.56 -0.06 7.76
N ALA A 134 13.05 0.89 6.98
CA ALA A 134 11.98 1.78 7.40
C ALA A 134 10.70 1.02 7.77
N VAL A 135 10.31 -0.01 6.98
CA VAL A 135 9.16 -0.87 7.31
C VAL A 135 9.37 -1.60 8.64
N PHE A 136 10.55 -2.17 8.87
CA PHE A 136 10.87 -2.83 10.14
C PHE A 136 10.82 -1.85 11.33
N ILE A 137 11.42 -0.67 11.17
CA ILE A 137 11.40 0.36 12.24
C ILE A 137 9.96 0.75 12.53
N THR A 138 9.15 1.04 11.51
CA THR A 138 7.76 1.46 11.69
C THR A 138 6.93 0.41 12.43
N LEU A 139 7.16 -0.88 12.14
CA LEU A 139 6.45 -1.98 12.79
C LEU A 139 6.90 -2.18 14.24
N LEU A 140 8.19 -2.06 14.51
CA LEU A 140 8.77 -2.31 15.84
C LEU A 140 8.70 -1.12 16.79
N LEU A 141 8.62 0.12 16.25
CA LEU A 141 8.73 1.35 17.03
C LEU A 141 7.67 1.47 18.13
N PRO A 142 6.37 1.21 17.91
CA PRO A 142 5.37 1.26 18.98
C PRO A 142 5.65 0.26 20.10
N GLY A 143 6.01 -0.99 19.74
CA GLY A 143 6.36 -2.02 20.71
C GLY A 143 7.62 -1.69 21.51
N MET A 144 8.64 -1.14 20.85
CA MET A 144 9.89 -0.70 21.49
C MET A 144 9.64 0.47 22.45
N TYR A 145 8.79 1.41 22.08
CA TYR A 145 8.40 2.50 22.97
C TYR A 145 7.74 1.97 24.25
N VAL A 146 6.78 1.03 24.14
CA VAL A 146 6.13 0.40 25.30
C VAL A 146 7.15 -0.36 26.16
N ALA A 147 8.05 -1.09 25.53
CA ALA A 147 9.06 -1.87 26.24
C ALA A 147 10.02 -0.98 27.05
N ILE A 148 10.50 0.11 26.46
CA ILE A 148 11.45 1.03 27.12
C ILE A 148 10.74 1.85 28.21
N THR A 149 9.58 2.43 27.93
CA THR A 149 8.92 3.31 28.88
C THR A 149 8.17 2.55 29.99
N GLY A 150 7.71 1.33 29.70
CA GLY A 150 6.96 0.52 30.67
C GLY A 150 7.83 -0.40 31.52
N PHE A 151 8.86 -1.03 30.93
CA PHE A 151 9.62 -2.11 31.58
C PHE A 151 11.10 -1.82 31.78
N HIS A 152 11.72 -0.97 30.93
CA HIS A 152 13.15 -0.71 30.94
C HIS A 152 13.46 0.78 31.02
N GLN A 153 12.91 1.44 32.03
CA GLN A 153 13.06 2.90 32.22
C GLN A 153 14.52 3.31 32.51
N GLU A 154 15.34 2.39 32.97
CA GLU A 154 16.76 2.61 33.29
C GLU A 154 17.62 2.93 32.04
N ILE A 155 17.15 2.57 30.84
CA ILE A 155 17.84 2.84 29.57
C ILE A 155 17.73 4.33 29.20
N LEU A 156 16.70 5.01 29.69
CA LEU A 156 16.46 6.42 29.36
C LEU A 156 17.35 7.36 30.19
N PRO A 157 17.91 8.41 29.57
CA PRO A 157 18.53 9.49 30.32
C PRO A 157 17.56 10.06 31.34
N THR A 158 18.02 10.36 32.54
CA THR A 158 17.19 10.81 33.67
C THR A 158 16.36 12.05 33.35
N SER A 159 16.91 13.01 32.62
CA SER A 159 16.18 14.21 32.16
C SER A 159 14.98 13.89 31.27
N LEU A 160 15.13 12.94 30.38
CA LEU A 160 14.07 12.50 29.46
C LEU A 160 13.02 11.69 30.18
N LEU A 161 13.45 10.82 31.12
CA LEU A 161 12.55 10.03 31.97
C LEU A 161 11.62 10.95 32.80
N TYR A 162 12.19 11.97 33.48
CA TYR A 162 11.38 12.94 34.23
C TYR A 162 10.38 13.70 33.35
N SER A 163 10.76 14.07 32.13
CA SER A 163 9.85 14.73 31.20
C SER A 163 8.69 13.83 30.78
N ILE A 164 8.96 12.54 30.54
CA ILE A 164 7.92 11.56 30.20
C ILE A 164 7.00 11.32 31.39
N LEU A 165 7.54 11.12 32.59
CA LEU A 165 6.76 10.91 33.80
C LEU A 165 5.87 12.13 34.11
N ALA A 166 6.40 13.34 34.05
CA ALA A 166 5.63 14.57 34.26
C ALA A 166 4.51 14.76 33.25
N SER A 167 4.73 14.43 31.98
CA SER A 167 3.69 14.53 30.95
C SER A 167 2.58 13.49 31.13
N ARG A 168 2.83 12.41 31.86
CA ARG A 168 1.90 11.30 32.08
C ARG A 168 1.19 11.34 33.42
N GLU A 169 1.58 12.20 34.33
CA GLU A 169 0.99 12.31 35.67
C GLU A 169 -0.54 12.52 35.63
N SER A 170 -1.02 13.19 34.57
CA SER A 170 -2.45 13.46 34.35
C SER A 170 -3.21 12.38 33.58
N VAL A 171 -2.52 11.33 33.09
CA VAL A 171 -3.13 10.28 32.25
C VAL A 171 -3.44 9.05 33.09
N PRO A 172 -4.75 8.68 33.26
CA PRO A 172 -5.14 7.58 34.15
C PRO A 172 -4.99 6.18 33.52
N PHE A 173 -4.37 6.06 32.34
CA PHE A 173 -4.29 4.80 31.62
C PHE A 173 -2.87 4.20 31.60
N PRO A 174 -2.73 2.85 31.59
CA PRO A 174 -1.47 2.20 31.34
C PRO A 174 -0.91 2.54 29.95
N ILE A 175 0.43 2.55 29.80
CA ILE A 175 1.12 2.90 28.53
C ILE A 175 0.59 2.11 27.33
N ILE A 176 0.32 0.82 27.50
CA ILE A 176 -0.18 -0.06 26.43
C ILE A 176 -1.52 0.42 25.91
N VAL A 177 -2.43 0.76 26.83
CA VAL A 177 -3.78 1.23 26.47
C VAL A 177 -3.72 2.58 25.78
N GLU A 178 -2.85 3.48 26.22
CA GLU A 178 -2.67 4.78 25.60
C GLU A 178 -2.20 4.65 24.15
N ILE A 179 -1.21 3.78 23.89
CA ILE A 179 -0.72 3.54 22.52
C ILE A 179 -1.79 2.89 21.65
N LEU A 180 -2.54 1.93 22.16
CA LEU A 180 -3.65 1.31 21.41
C LEU A 180 -4.72 2.34 21.04
N ILE A 181 -5.08 3.23 21.96
CA ILE A 181 -6.03 4.30 21.67
C ILE A 181 -5.49 5.25 20.60
N MET A 182 -4.20 5.58 20.67
CA MET A 182 -3.54 6.41 19.66
C MET A 182 -3.54 5.74 18.28
N GLU A 183 -3.15 4.47 18.17
CA GLU A 183 -3.15 3.70 16.92
C GLU A 183 -4.56 3.62 16.31
N VAL A 184 -5.57 3.29 17.12
CA VAL A 184 -6.96 3.26 16.66
C VAL A 184 -7.42 4.65 16.20
N SER A 185 -7.04 5.71 16.92
CA SER A 185 -7.38 7.09 16.54
C SER A 185 -6.76 7.47 15.21
N PHE A 186 -5.50 7.11 14.95
CA PHE A 186 -4.84 7.33 13.66
C PHE A 186 -5.53 6.57 12.54
N GLU A 187 -5.95 5.32 12.79
CA GLU A 187 -6.68 4.52 11.80
C GLU A 187 -8.04 5.14 11.46
N LEU A 188 -8.78 5.59 12.48
CA LEU A 188 -10.06 6.29 12.27
C LEU A 188 -9.91 7.58 11.46
N ILE A 189 -8.83 8.33 11.69
CA ILE A 189 -8.55 9.56 10.94
C ILE A 189 -8.16 9.22 9.50
N ARG A 190 -7.37 8.17 9.31
CA ARG A 190 -7.01 7.70 7.97
C ARG A 190 -8.26 7.31 7.18
N GLU A 191 -9.15 6.53 7.80
CA GLU A 191 -10.42 6.12 7.18
C GLU A 191 -11.32 7.32 6.87
N ALA A 192 -11.45 8.26 7.82
CA ALA A 192 -12.19 9.49 7.60
C ALA A 192 -11.63 10.30 6.44
N GLY A 193 -10.29 10.39 6.33
CA GLY A 193 -9.60 11.10 5.26
C GLY A 193 -9.83 10.51 3.86
N LEU A 194 -10.08 9.21 3.76
CA LEU A 194 -10.42 8.55 2.49
C LEU A 194 -11.84 8.87 2.01
N ARG A 195 -12.76 9.13 2.94
CA ARG A 195 -14.18 9.42 2.63
C ARG A 195 -14.44 10.91 2.33
N VAL A 196 -13.54 11.79 2.72
CA VAL A 196 -13.68 13.24 2.49
C VAL A 196 -13.25 13.59 1.06
N PRO A 197 -14.09 14.36 0.29
CA PRO A 197 -13.72 14.80 -1.06
C PRO A 197 -12.39 15.56 -1.07
N SER A 198 -11.59 15.32 -2.10
CA SER A 198 -10.17 15.70 -2.22
C SER A 198 -9.71 17.12 -1.86
N PRO A 199 -10.51 18.20 -1.83
CA PRO A 199 -9.98 19.50 -1.40
C PRO A 199 -9.72 19.61 0.10
N ILE A 200 -10.36 18.77 0.94
CA ILE A 200 -10.29 18.90 2.41
C ILE A 200 -9.37 17.83 3.06
N GLY A 201 -9.15 16.70 2.38
CA GLY A 201 -8.34 15.58 2.91
C GLY A 201 -6.92 15.97 3.35
N PRO A 202 -6.12 16.71 2.54
CA PRO A 202 -4.80 17.18 2.94
C PRO A 202 -4.82 18.16 4.10
N THR A 203 -5.88 18.97 4.22
CA THR A 203 -6.04 19.98 5.28
C THR A 203 -6.31 19.33 6.62
N ILE A 204 -7.16 18.30 6.69
CA ILE A 204 -7.42 17.55 7.93
C ILE A 204 -6.13 16.88 8.42
N ARG A 205 -5.37 16.25 7.54
CA ARG A 205 -4.08 15.64 7.90
C ARG A 205 -3.08 16.67 8.43
N ASN A 206 -3.04 17.87 7.86
CA ASN A 206 -2.16 18.95 8.29
C ASN A 206 -2.64 19.59 9.59
N CYS A 207 -3.95 19.74 9.82
CA CYS A 207 -4.50 20.26 11.08
C CYS A 207 -4.20 19.33 12.26
N TRP A 208 -4.16 18.01 12.05
CA TRP A 208 -3.80 17.07 13.11
C TRP A 208 -2.32 17.16 13.48
N CYS A 209 -1.43 17.33 12.50
CA CYS A 209 -0.02 17.62 12.77
C CYS A 209 0.16 18.93 13.56
N THR A 210 -0.69 19.93 13.34
CA THR A 210 -0.67 21.19 14.10
C THR A 210 -1.36 21.08 15.46
N GLY A 211 -2.44 20.30 15.59
CA GLY A 211 -3.12 20.04 16.86
C GLY A 211 -2.24 19.32 17.88
N PHE A 212 -1.44 18.34 17.44
CA PHE A 212 -0.40 17.71 18.27
C PHE A 212 0.75 18.68 18.60
N ARG A 213 1.07 19.60 17.69
CA ARG A 213 2.09 20.61 17.89
C ARG A 213 1.68 21.67 18.91
N THR A 214 0.41 21.99 19.07
CA THR A 214 -0.04 22.97 20.07
C THR A 214 0.04 22.45 21.49
N SER A 215 -0.04 21.12 21.72
CA SER A 215 0.34 20.54 23.01
C SER A 215 1.85 20.52 23.25
N CYS A 216 2.67 20.40 22.19
CA CYS A 216 4.13 20.52 22.27
C CYS A 216 4.63 21.98 22.20
N CYS A 217 3.92 22.87 21.48
CA CYS A 217 4.34 24.28 21.33
C CYS A 217 4.03 25.16 22.53
N LYS A 218 3.31 24.70 23.55
CA LYS A 218 3.27 25.41 24.84
C LYS A 218 4.59 25.37 25.59
N CYS A 219 5.57 24.57 25.14
CA CYS A 219 6.92 24.52 25.70
C CYS A 219 7.96 25.33 24.91
N TRP A 220 7.59 25.95 23.77
CA TRP A 220 8.51 26.79 22.99
C TRP A 220 7.86 28.14 22.68
N HIS A 221 7.67 28.94 23.71
CA HIS A 221 7.51 30.34 23.56
C HIS A 221 8.81 31.01 24.05
N CYS A 222 9.62 31.35 23.10
CA CYS A 222 10.36 32.58 22.97
C CYS A 222 10.65 32.84 21.51
#